data_facf8748ccfd789669559df095f8c94c
#
_entry.id   facf8748ccfd789669559df095f8c94c
#
_cell.length_a   1.000
_cell.length_b   1.000
_cell.length_c   1.000
_cell.angle_alpha   90.00
_cell.angle_beta   90.00
_cell.angle_gamma   90.00
#
_symmetry.space_group_name_H-M   'P 1'
#
loop_
_entity.id
_entity.type
_entity.pdbx_description
1 polymer ?
#
loop_
_entity_poly.entity_id
_entity_poly.type
_entity_poly.pdbx_seq_one_letter_code
_entity_poly.pdbx_strand_id
1 'polypeptide(L)'
;EGEELQENQDSDMPDTQSEAALAQMSGEGENGVAVQSAGVAIDDTNFPDANFRTFVKKFDTNKDDSLSDTEIVAVKKINCSRKGITNLKGIEYFISLNILRCTDNQLTALDVSENTALTELDCCFNKLTALDVSKNTALTELNCNANRLTSLDVSKNTALTKLNCSINTLTSLDVSKNTALTILYCNTNRLTSLDVSKNTALLYLTCAVNQLTSLDVSKNISLIRLECHNNQLTSLDVSKNTALQILNCNYNQLTVLDVSKNTALTDLKCRNNQLTVLDVSKNTALTDLECRNN
;
A
#
# COMPACT_ATOMS: atom_id res chain seq x y z
N GLU A 1 -12.61 -9.42 19.11
CA GLU A 1 -12.21 -8.27 19.92
C GLU A 1 -11.00 -7.67 19.23
N GLY A 2 -11.14 -6.42 18.81
CA GLY A 2 -10.16 -5.76 17.95
C GLY A 2 -8.97 -5.27 18.75
N GLU A 3 -7.76 -5.57 18.29
CA GLU A 3 -6.57 -4.86 18.70
C GLU A 3 -6.44 -3.59 17.87
N GLU A 4 -6.64 -2.46 18.53
CA GLU A 4 -6.33 -1.12 18.03
C GLU A 4 -4.81 -1.00 17.87
N LEU A 5 -4.37 -0.77 16.64
CA LEU A 5 -3.00 -0.34 16.38
C LEU A 5 -2.88 1.14 16.79
N GLN A 6 -2.07 1.41 17.80
CA GLN A 6 -1.75 2.75 18.27
C GLN A 6 -1.16 3.60 17.14
N GLU A 7 -1.80 4.75 16.92
CA GLU A 7 -1.30 5.83 16.06
C GLU A 7 -0.03 6.44 16.70
N ASN A 8 1.08 6.36 15.97
CA ASN A 8 2.23 7.22 16.27
C ASN A 8 1.89 8.65 15.86
N GLN A 9 1.86 9.54 16.84
CA GLN A 9 1.78 10.98 16.64
C GLN A 9 3.11 11.46 16.06
N ASP A 10 3.10 11.83 14.78
CA ASP A 10 4.19 12.57 14.16
C ASP A 10 4.12 14.04 14.62
N SER A 11 5.15 14.42 15.37
CA SER A 11 5.37 15.80 15.81
C SER A 11 5.84 16.66 14.63
N ASP A 12 5.07 17.70 14.31
CA ASP A 12 5.46 18.78 13.42
C ASP A 12 6.69 19.52 13.98
N MET A 13 7.81 19.46 13.26
CA MET A 13 8.89 20.42 13.36
C MET A 13 9.15 21.05 11.98
N PRO A 14 9.31 22.35 11.85
CA PRO A 14 9.54 23.01 10.58
C PRO A 14 11.01 22.87 10.17
N ASP A 15 11.23 22.30 8.99
CA ASP A 15 12.56 22.22 8.37
C ASP A 15 12.88 23.54 7.66
N THR A 16 13.74 24.33 8.30
CA THR A 16 14.44 25.46 7.70
C THR A 16 15.79 24.98 7.18
N GLN A 17 15.96 24.81 5.86
CA GLN A 17 17.21 25.05 5.10
C GLN A 17 17.12 24.45 3.69
N SER A 18 16.89 25.33 2.69
CA SER A 18 17.75 25.39 1.47
C SER A 18 17.23 26.48 0.51
N GLU A 19 17.49 27.72 0.85
CA GLU A 19 17.63 28.78 -0.16
C GLU A 19 19.10 28.74 -0.65
N ALA A 20 19.34 28.22 -1.82
CA ALA A 20 20.48 28.59 -2.69
C ALA A 20 20.62 27.55 -3.83
N ALA A 21 19.90 27.75 -4.94
CA ALA A 21 20.34 27.33 -6.28
C ALA A 21 19.24 27.64 -7.33
N LEU A 22 18.89 28.93 -7.50
CA LEU A 22 18.15 29.38 -8.69
C LEU A 22 18.52 30.84 -9.00
N ALA A 23 19.79 31.02 -9.34
CA ALA A 23 20.25 32.26 -9.93
C ALA A 23 21.28 31.90 -11.00
N GLN A 24 20.82 31.86 -12.26
CA GLN A 24 21.55 32.25 -13.46
C GLN A 24 20.84 31.74 -14.73
N MET A 25 19.93 32.55 -15.23
CA MET A 25 19.65 32.72 -16.67
C MET A 25 18.86 34.03 -16.80
N SER A 26 19.57 35.15 -16.67
CA SER A 26 19.06 36.47 -17.10
C SER A 26 19.56 36.74 -18.51
N GLY A 27 18.69 36.57 -19.50
CA GLY A 27 18.85 37.19 -20.80
C GLY A 27 17.93 38.41 -20.83
N GLU A 28 18.50 39.60 -20.85
CA GLU A 28 17.79 40.86 -21.02
C GLU A 28 17.17 40.95 -22.41
N GLY A 29 15.84 41.15 -22.45
CA GLY A 29 15.09 41.51 -23.65
C GLY A 29 13.90 42.34 -23.22
N GLU A 30 13.86 43.59 -23.70
CA GLU A 30 12.92 44.67 -23.35
C GLU A 30 11.43 44.27 -23.54
N ASN A 31 10.57 44.75 -22.61
CA ASN A 31 9.10 44.73 -22.66
C ASN A 31 8.43 43.36 -22.60
N GLY A 32 8.73 42.58 -21.57
CA GLY A 32 7.93 41.45 -21.16
C GLY A 32 6.96 41.86 -20.06
N VAL A 33 5.72 42.19 -20.37
CA VAL A 33 4.62 41.87 -19.45
C VAL A 33 4.76 40.38 -19.19
N ALA A 34 5.23 39.98 -18.02
CA ALA A 34 5.16 38.60 -17.58
C ALA A 34 3.68 38.21 -17.69
N VAL A 35 3.35 37.40 -18.70
CA VAL A 35 2.04 36.74 -18.72
C VAL A 35 2.11 35.80 -17.54
N GLN A 36 1.66 36.27 -16.37
CA GLN A 36 1.32 35.37 -15.29
C GLN A 36 0.36 34.38 -15.90
N SER A 37 0.77 33.11 -15.95
CA SER A 37 -0.16 32.05 -16.32
C SER A 37 -1.39 32.25 -15.42
N ALA A 38 -2.57 32.36 -16.02
CA ALA A 38 -3.78 32.46 -15.24
C ALA A 38 -3.83 31.21 -14.39
N GLY A 39 -3.66 31.35 -13.07
CA GLY A 39 -3.65 30.24 -12.13
C GLY A 39 -4.90 29.38 -12.26
N VAL A 40 -4.93 28.23 -11.67
CA VAL A 40 -6.09 27.33 -11.65
C VAL A 40 -7.13 27.88 -10.68
N ALA A 41 -8.29 28.36 -11.17
CA ALA A 41 -9.38 28.86 -10.33
C ALA A 41 -9.89 27.75 -9.39
N ILE A 42 -10.12 28.10 -8.12
CA ILE A 42 -10.69 27.18 -7.13
C ILE A 42 -12.21 27.23 -7.20
N ASP A 43 -12.76 26.67 -8.29
CA ASP A 43 -14.18 26.68 -8.60
C ASP A 43 -14.72 25.25 -8.79
N ASP A 44 -16.00 25.12 -9.16
CA ASP A 44 -16.66 23.83 -9.37
C ASP A 44 -16.31 23.18 -10.73
N THR A 45 -15.68 23.90 -11.61
CA THR A 45 -15.18 23.37 -12.91
C THR A 45 -13.89 22.59 -12.69
N ASN A 46 -12.94 23.17 -11.95
CA ASN A 46 -11.62 22.59 -11.70
C ASN A 46 -11.64 21.63 -10.51
N PHE A 47 -12.42 21.94 -9.47
CA PHE A 47 -12.57 21.14 -8.24
C PHE A 47 -14.07 20.91 -7.96
N PRO A 48 -14.73 19.99 -8.69
CA PRO A 48 -16.19 19.81 -8.61
C PRO A 48 -16.68 19.33 -7.23
N ASP A 49 -15.89 18.54 -6.51
CA ASP A 49 -16.26 18.12 -5.16
C ASP A 49 -16.09 19.26 -4.16
N ALA A 50 -17.18 19.65 -3.49
CA ALA A 50 -17.20 20.80 -2.59
C ALA A 50 -16.28 20.62 -1.36
N ASN A 51 -16.13 19.36 -0.88
CA ASN A 51 -15.26 19.05 0.25
C ASN A 51 -13.79 19.14 -0.18
N PHE A 52 -13.46 18.61 -1.37
CA PHE A 52 -12.11 18.72 -1.91
C PHE A 52 -11.77 20.15 -2.26
N ARG A 53 -12.68 20.89 -2.90
CA ARG A 53 -12.51 22.33 -3.19
C ARG A 53 -12.25 23.14 -1.92
N THR A 54 -13.02 22.89 -0.85
CA THR A 54 -12.79 23.52 0.45
C THR A 54 -11.42 23.16 1.02
N PHE A 55 -10.99 21.91 0.87
CA PHE A 55 -9.68 21.47 1.33
C PHE A 55 -8.54 22.13 0.54
N VAL A 56 -8.69 22.32 -0.76
CA VAL A 56 -7.67 22.90 -1.65
C VAL A 56 -7.43 24.38 -1.34
N LYS A 57 -8.43 25.12 -0.85
CA LYS A 57 -8.29 26.55 -0.48
C LYS A 57 -7.15 26.86 0.49
N LYS A 58 -6.69 25.89 1.26
CA LYS A 58 -5.53 26.08 2.16
C LYS A 58 -4.21 26.28 1.42
N PHE A 59 -4.13 25.90 0.15
CA PHE A 59 -2.95 26.08 -0.69
C PHE A 59 -2.92 27.42 -1.43
N ASP A 60 -4.06 28.10 -1.50
CA ASP A 60 -4.20 29.48 -1.93
C ASP A 60 -3.67 30.41 -0.82
N THR A 61 -2.40 30.79 -0.93
CA THR A 61 -1.69 31.55 0.11
C THR A 61 -1.96 33.05 0.04
N ASN A 62 -2.23 33.57 -1.16
CA ASN A 62 -2.53 34.97 -1.42
C ASN A 62 -4.03 35.29 -1.33
N LYS A 63 -4.89 34.25 -1.26
CA LYS A 63 -6.36 34.31 -1.10
C LYS A 63 -7.06 35.03 -2.26
N ASP A 64 -6.64 34.73 -3.49
CA ASP A 64 -7.24 35.26 -4.71
C ASP A 64 -8.24 34.27 -5.36
N ASP A 65 -8.61 33.18 -4.62
CA ASP A 65 -9.47 32.08 -5.07
C ASP A 65 -8.91 31.34 -6.30
N SER A 66 -7.58 31.34 -6.47
CA SER A 66 -6.87 30.67 -7.56
C SER A 66 -5.61 30.00 -7.01
N LEU A 67 -5.10 28.99 -7.70
CA LEU A 67 -3.79 28.41 -7.42
C LEU A 67 -2.82 28.82 -8.52
N SER A 68 -1.84 29.62 -8.17
CA SER A 68 -0.70 29.95 -9.04
C SER A 68 0.19 28.72 -9.26
N ASP A 69 0.99 28.72 -10.32
CA ASP A 69 1.97 27.66 -10.59
C ASP A 69 2.93 27.46 -9.41
N THR A 70 3.31 28.55 -8.72
CA THR A 70 4.18 28.50 -7.54
C THR A 70 3.52 27.76 -6.39
N GLU A 71 2.24 28.04 -6.12
CA GLU A 71 1.49 27.37 -5.07
C GLU A 71 1.28 25.89 -5.38
N ILE A 72 0.93 25.56 -6.63
CA ILE A 72 0.78 24.17 -7.10
C ILE A 72 2.07 23.40 -6.91
N VAL A 73 3.20 23.92 -7.39
CA VAL A 73 4.52 23.24 -7.33
C VAL A 73 5.02 23.10 -5.90
N ALA A 74 4.64 23.99 -4.99
CA ALA A 74 4.99 23.90 -3.58
C ALA A 74 4.29 22.74 -2.85
N VAL A 75 3.16 22.24 -3.36
CA VAL A 75 2.41 21.15 -2.72
C VAL A 75 3.07 19.80 -3.03
N LYS A 76 3.76 19.23 -2.04
CA LYS A 76 4.41 17.91 -2.12
C LYS A 76 3.60 16.82 -1.43
N LYS A 77 2.71 17.18 -0.51
CA LYS A 77 1.89 16.25 0.27
C LYS A 77 0.45 16.73 0.37
N ILE A 78 -0.48 15.84 0.05
CA ILE A 78 -1.92 16.02 0.28
C ILE A 78 -2.40 14.89 1.18
N ASN A 79 -2.96 15.29 2.34
CA ASN A 79 -3.72 14.40 3.20
C ASN A 79 -5.14 14.97 3.33
N CYS A 80 -6.05 14.41 2.53
CA CYS A 80 -7.47 14.76 2.51
C CYS A 80 -8.33 13.59 3.03
N SER A 81 -7.79 12.76 3.92
CA SER A 81 -8.50 11.64 4.52
C SER A 81 -9.68 12.10 5.37
N ARG A 82 -10.75 11.27 5.41
CA ARG A 82 -11.94 11.48 6.26
C ARG A 82 -12.63 12.82 6.02
N LYS A 83 -12.76 13.22 4.74
CA LYS A 83 -13.41 14.48 4.36
C LYS A 83 -14.75 14.27 3.66
N GLY A 84 -15.19 13.04 3.49
CA GLY A 84 -16.43 12.73 2.76
C GLY A 84 -16.35 13.06 1.27
N ILE A 85 -15.14 13.10 0.71
CA ILE A 85 -14.87 13.42 -0.70
C ILE A 85 -15.38 12.29 -1.58
N THR A 86 -16.07 12.66 -2.64
CA THR A 86 -16.60 11.72 -3.64
C THR A 86 -15.83 11.74 -4.95
N ASN A 87 -15.09 12.82 -5.22
CA ASN A 87 -14.34 13.04 -6.45
C ASN A 87 -13.09 13.87 -6.17
N LEU A 88 -11.93 13.39 -6.64
CA LEU A 88 -10.66 14.11 -6.52
C LEU A 88 -10.23 14.80 -7.83
N LYS A 89 -11.17 15.07 -8.77
CA LYS A 89 -10.83 15.90 -9.92
C LYS A 89 -10.25 17.24 -9.46
N GLY A 90 -9.15 17.67 -10.10
CA GLY A 90 -8.31 18.77 -9.69
C GLY A 90 -7.01 18.32 -9.04
N ILE A 91 -6.90 17.02 -8.65
CA ILE A 91 -5.65 16.45 -8.14
C ILE A 91 -4.55 16.45 -9.22
N GLU A 92 -4.92 16.36 -10.47
CA GLU A 92 -4.04 16.37 -11.65
C GLU A 92 -3.19 17.65 -11.75
N TYR A 93 -3.65 18.76 -11.20
CA TYR A 93 -2.87 20.00 -11.18
C TYR A 93 -1.62 19.92 -10.31
N PHE A 94 -1.62 19.08 -9.26
CA PHE A 94 -0.51 18.95 -8.31
C PHE A 94 0.59 18.03 -8.84
N ILE A 95 1.23 18.41 -9.93
CA ILE A 95 2.22 17.60 -10.67
C ILE A 95 3.47 17.26 -9.84
N SER A 96 3.75 18.03 -8.78
CA SER A 96 4.91 17.82 -7.89
C SER A 96 4.57 16.99 -6.65
N LEU A 97 3.35 16.40 -6.60
CA LEU A 97 2.88 15.66 -5.44
C LEU A 97 3.64 14.35 -5.27
N ASN A 98 4.26 14.18 -4.10
CA ASN A 98 4.97 12.95 -3.74
C ASN A 98 4.11 12.01 -2.91
N ILE A 99 3.25 12.56 -2.04
CA ILE A 99 2.43 11.80 -1.10
C ILE A 99 0.97 12.20 -1.25
N LEU A 100 0.11 11.23 -1.59
CA LEU A 100 -1.33 11.40 -1.58
C LEU A 100 -1.97 10.41 -0.60
N ARG A 101 -2.63 10.95 0.43
CA ARG A 101 -3.47 10.19 1.35
C ARG A 101 -4.91 10.67 1.25
N CYS A 102 -5.78 9.83 0.73
CA CYS A 102 -7.22 10.09 0.56
C CYS A 102 -8.08 9.00 1.20
N THR A 103 -7.55 8.43 2.29
CA THR A 103 -8.16 7.36 3.08
C THR A 103 -9.53 7.73 3.61
N ASP A 104 -10.43 6.74 3.71
CA ASP A 104 -11.75 6.86 4.34
C ASP A 104 -12.56 8.03 3.75
N ASN A 105 -12.79 7.91 2.44
CA ASN A 105 -13.63 8.81 1.65
C ASN A 105 -14.70 7.99 0.88
N GLN A 106 -15.32 8.58 -0.11
CA GLN A 106 -16.37 7.94 -0.89
C GLN A 106 -16.03 7.84 -2.39
N LEU A 107 -14.73 7.80 -2.71
CA LEU A 107 -14.23 7.78 -4.07
C LEU A 107 -14.68 6.51 -4.80
N THR A 108 -15.29 6.68 -5.97
CA THR A 108 -15.64 5.57 -6.88
C THR A 108 -14.64 5.44 -8.03
N ALA A 109 -13.88 6.50 -8.30
CA ALA A 109 -12.77 6.57 -9.25
C ALA A 109 -11.66 7.45 -8.69
N LEU A 110 -10.43 7.20 -9.10
CA LEU A 110 -9.26 8.01 -8.77
C LEU A 110 -8.33 8.00 -9.97
N ASP A 111 -8.10 9.18 -10.54
CA ASP A 111 -7.11 9.40 -11.58
C ASP A 111 -5.90 10.13 -10.99
N VAL A 112 -4.75 9.48 -11.04
CA VAL A 112 -3.45 10.00 -10.58
C VAL A 112 -2.42 10.00 -11.71
N SER A 113 -2.86 9.91 -12.96
CA SER A 113 -1.97 9.76 -14.13
C SER A 113 -1.00 10.93 -14.31
N GLU A 114 -1.41 12.14 -13.92
CA GLU A 114 -0.56 13.34 -14.00
C GLU A 114 0.36 13.49 -12.75
N ASN A 115 0.06 12.80 -11.66
CA ASN A 115 0.86 12.87 -10.43
C ASN A 115 2.04 11.89 -10.49
N THR A 116 2.86 11.99 -11.52
CA THR A 116 3.93 11.02 -11.83
C THR A 116 5.06 11.00 -10.79
N ALA A 117 5.16 12.04 -9.95
CA ALA A 117 6.13 12.14 -8.86
C ALA A 117 5.69 11.38 -7.57
N LEU A 118 4.52 10.74 -7.56
CA LEU A 118 4.03 10.02 -6.39
C LEU A 118 4.98 8.88 -6.00
N THR A 119 5.41 8.91 -4.75
CA THR A 119 6.16 7.84 -4.07
C THR A 119 5.29 7.07 -3.10
N GLU A 120 4.24 7.70 -2.56
CA GLU A 120 3.27 7.09 -1.66
C GLU A 120 1.84 7.43 -2.10
N LEU A 121 1.01 6.40 -2.25
CA LEU A 121 -0.43 6.52 -2.49
C LEU A 121 -1.19 5.69 -1.46
N ASP A 122 -1.97 6.36 -0.62
CA ASP A 122 -2.92 5.72 0.29
C ASP A 122 -4.35 6.15 -0.05
N CYS A 123 -5.07 5.25 -0.70
CA CYS A 123 -6.47 5.40 -1.09
C CYS A 123 -7.37 4.33 -0.41
N CYS A 124 -6.94 3.81 0.74
CA CYS A 124 -7.71 2.78 1.43
C CYS A 124 -9.08 3.28 1.93
N PHE A 125 -9.99 2.35 2.22
CA PHE A 125 -11.35 2.63 2.67
C PHE A 125 -12.09 3.59 1.74
N ASN A 126 -12.24 3.19 0.46
CA ASN A 126 -13.01 3.88 -0.55
C ASN A 126 -13.95 2.89 -1.30
N LYS A 127 -14.48 3.30 -2.43
CA LYS A 127 -15.41 2.48 -3.25
C LYS A 127 -14.85 2.24 -4.66
N LEU A 128 -13.50 2.29 -4.81
CA LEU A 128 -12.85 2.16 -6.11
C LEU A 128 -13.08 0.77 -6.70
N THR A 129 -13.52 0.72 -7.95
CA THR A 129 -13.71 -0.54 -8.71
C THR A 129 -12.53 -0.84 -9.63
N ALA A 130 -11.74 0.17 -9.97
CA ALA A 130 -10.49 0.10 -10.72
C ALA A 130 -9.49 1.13 -10.18
N LEU A 131 -8.21 0.88 -10.36
CA LEU A 131 -7.12 1.80 -10.02
C LEU A 131 -6.00 1.60 -11.04
N ASP A 132 -5.68 2.65 -11.79
CA ASP A 132 -4.53 2.67 -12.70
C ASP A 132 -3.40 3.48 -12.07
N VAL A 133 -2.28 2.81 -11.80
CA VAL A 133 -1.04 3.40 -11.25
C VAL A 133 0.13 3.27 -12.23
N SER A 134 -0.15 2.95 -13.49
CA SER A 134 0.88 2.68 -14.51
C SER A 134 1.80 3.86 -14.79
N LYS A 135 1.33 5.10 -14.55
CA LYS A 135 2.12 6.32 -14.70
C LYS A 135 2.93 6.69 -13.44
N ASN A 136 2.58 6.14 -12.29
CA ASN A 136 3.21 6.44 -11.01
C ASN A 136 4.38 5.50 -10.75
N THR A 137 5.35 5.49 -11.65
CA THR A 137 6.47 4.52 -11.64
C THR A 137 7.43 4.70 -10.46
N ALA A 138 7.38 5.85 -9.78
CA ALA A 138 8.16 6.16 -8.60
C ALA A 138 7.55 5.61 -7.29
N LEU A 139 6.36 4.98 -7.33
CA LEU A 139 5.70 4.47 -6.14
C LEU A 139 6.56 3.43 -5.41
N THR A 140 6.82 3.72 -4.15
CA THR A 140 7.46 2.80 -3.18
C THR A 140 6.45 2.18 -2.22
N GLU A 141 5.34 2.89 -1.94
CA GLU A 141 4.26 2.42 -1.09
C GLU A 141 2.88 2.63 -1.76
N LEU A 142 2.11 1.57 -1.87
CA LEU A 142 0.73 1.59 -2.36
C LEU A 142 -0.19 0.91 -1.35
N ASN A 143 -1.15 1.67 -0.82
CA ASN A 143 -2.22 1.15 0.00
C ASN A 143 -3.58 1.41 -0.67
N CYS A 144 -4.18 0.37 -1.23
CA CYS A 144 -5.52 0.38 -1.81
C CYS A 144 -6.47 -0.60 -1.09
N ASN A 145 -6.17 -0.89 0.18
CA ASN A 145 -6.96 -1.76 1.05
C ASN A 145 -8.43 -1.28 1.13
N ALA A 146 -9.35 -2.21 1.38
CA ALA A 146 -10.77 -1.94 1.59
C ALA A 146 -11.37 -1.07 0.48
N ASN A 147 -11.33 -1.61 -0.73
CA ASN A 147 -11.98 -1.09 -1.92
C ASN A 147 -12.82 -2.20 -2.59
N ARG A 148 -13.15 -2.04 -3.87
CA ARG A 148 -13.94 -2.99 -4.67
C ARG A 148 -13.20 -3.41 -5.94
N LEU A 149 -11.85 -3.41 -5.89
CA LEU A 149 -11.02 -3.74 -7.03
C LEU A 149 -11.21 -5.19 -7.44
N THR A 150 -11.42 -5.42 -8.73
CA THR A 150 -11.50 -6.77 -9.32
C THR A 150 -10.18 -7.22 -9.94
N SER A 151 -9.31 -6.26 -10.28
CA SER A 151 -7.96 -6.45 -10.79
C SER A 151 -7.06 -5.32 -10.31
N LEU A 152 -5.75 -5.56 -10.27
CA LEU A 152 -4.73 -4.55 -9.96
C LEU A 152 -3.47 -4.89 -10.75
N ASP A 153 -3.03 -3.98 -11.60
CA ASP A 153 -1.75 -4.09 -12.32
C ASP A 153 -0.72 -3.16 -11.68
N VAL A 154 0.32 -3.76 -11.09
CA VAL A 154 1.46 -3.05 -10.48
C VAL A 154 2.76 -3.29 -11.25
N SER A 155 2.69 -3.83 -12.46
CA SER A 155 3.87 -4.23 -13.26
C SER A 155 4.81 -3.07 -13.59
N LYS A 156 4.30 -1.83 -13.61
CA LYS A 156 5.09 -0.61 -13.85
C LYS A 156 5.70 -0.02 -12.57
N ASN A 157 5.20 -0.42 -11.41
CA ASN A 157 5.62 0.12 -10.11
C ASN A 157 6.76 -0.73 -9.51
N THR A 158 7.86 -0.84 -10.24
CA THR A 158 8.97 -1.75 -9.91
C THR A 158 9.73 -1.35 -8.64
N ALA A 159 9.56 -0.10 -8.18
CA ALA A 159 10.15 0.42 -6.95
C ALA A 159 9.33 0.08 -5.68
N LEU A 160 8.16 -0.58 -5.81
CA LEU A 160 7.33 -0.91 -4.65
C LEU A 160 8.07 -1.77 -3.63
N THR A 161 8.12 -1.26 -2.40
CA THR A 161 8.60 -1.97 -1.21
C THR A 161 7.46 -2.43 -0.33
N LYS A 162 6.31 -1.73 -0.38
CA LYS A 162 5.10 -2.07 0.38
C LYS A 162 3.88 -2.03 -0.52
N LEU A 163 3.13 -3.12 -0.56
CA LEU A 163 1.83 -3.23 -1.23
C LEU A 163 0.78 -3.77 -0.26
N ASN A 164 -0.27 -2.98 -0.04
CA ASN A 164 -1.46 -3.43 0.65
C ASN A 164 -2.68 -3.32 -0.29
N CYS A 165 -3.13 -4.46 -0.80
CA CYS A 165 -4.34 -4.59 -1.61
C CYS A 165 -5.39 -5.50 -0.95
N SER A 166 -5.33 -5.64 0.38
CA SER A 166 -6.26 -6.45 1.17
C SER A 166 -7.70 -5.96 1.06
N ILE A 167 -8.66 -6.82 1.41
CA ILE A 167 -10.10 -6.48 1.45
C ILE A 167 -10.54 -5.86 0.12
N ASN A 168 -10.41 -6.65 -0.94
CA ASN A 168 -10.86 -6.36 -2.28
C ASN A 168 -11.54 -7.61 -2.87
N THR A 169 -11.73 -7.67 -4.18
CA THR A 169 -12.31 -8.84 -4.87
C THR A 169 -11.39 -9.37 -5.97
N LEU A 170 -10.07 -9.22 -5.76
CA LEU A 170 -9.05 -9.67 -6.72
C LEU A 170 -9.12 -11.19 -6.89
N THR A 171 -9.13 -11.65 -8.13
CA THR A 171 -9.08 -13.08 -8.47
C THR A 171 -7.67 -13.54 -8.82
N SER A 172 -6.79 -12.62 -9.17
CA SER A 172 -5.37 -12.83 -9.45
C SER A 172 -4.56 -11.61 -9.02
N LEU A 173 -3.28 -11.82 -8.74
CA LEU A 173 -2.32 -10.75 -8.43
C LEU A 173 -0.94 -11.17 -8.94
N ASP A 174 -0.39 -10.39 -9.88
CA ASP A 174 0.98 -10.58 -10.37
C ASP A 174 1.90 -9.53 -9.73
N VAL A 175 2.82 -9.98 -8.90
CA VAL A 175 3.86 -9.17 -8.25
C VAL A 175 5.27 -9.49 -8.76
N SER A 176 5.39 -10.23 -9.86
CA SER A 176 6.68 -10.70 -10.39
C SER A 176 7.65 -9.59 -10.77
N LYS A 177 7.14 -8.38 -11.05
CA LYS A 177 7.97 -7.20 -11.37
C LYS A 177 8.35 -6.37 -10.12
N ASN A 178 7.70 -6.61 -8.99
CA ASN A 178 7.90 -5.84 -7.76
C ASN A 178 8.93 -6.54 -6.85
N THR A 179 10.14 -6.74 -7.38
CA THR A 179 11.18 -7.55 -6.72
C THR A 179 11.72 -6.93 -5.43
N ALA A 180 11.49 -5.63 -5.22
CA ALA A 180 11.86 -4.89 -4.01
C ALA A 180 10.86 -5.03 -2.84
N LEU A 181 9.72 -5.74 -3.04
CA LEU A 181 8.71 -5.90 -1.99
C LEU A 181 9.28 -6.55 -0.74
N THR A 182 9.13 -5.85 0.38
CA THR A 182 9.39 -6.33 1.73
C THR A 182 8.10 -6.64 2.49
N ILE A 183 7.00 -5.99 2.13
CA ILE A 183 5.68 -6.16 2.74
C ILE A 183 4.64 -6.38 1.64
N LEU A 184 3.93 -7.49 1.70
CA LEU A 184 2.79 -7.80 0.84
C LEU A 184 1.59 -8.21 1.69
N TYR A 185 0.54 -7.37 1.69
CA TYR A 185 -0.75 -7.68 2.28
C TYR A 185 -1.79 -7.81 1.17
N CYS A 186 -2.27 -9.01 0.93
CA CYS A 186 -3.30 -9.34 -0.07
C CYS A 186 -4.42 -10.22 0.52
N ASN A 187 -4.58 -10.18 1.85
CA ASN A 187 -5.62 -10.94 2.54
C ASN A 187 -7.04 -10.47 2.18
N THR A 188 -8.01 -11.34 2.39
CA THR A 188 -9.43 -11.07 2.14
C THR A 188 -9.65 -10.63 0.69
N ASN A 189 -9.35 -11.56 -0.21
CA ASN A 189 -9.56 -11.47 -1.65
C ASN A 189 -10.15 -12.80 -2.17
N ARG A 190 -10.08 -13.05 -3.47
CA ARG A 190 -10.54 -14.28 -4.12
C ARG A 190 -9.42 -14.97 -4.90
N LEU A 191 -8.17 -14.81 -4.43
CA LEU A 191 -7.00 -15.37 -5.10
C LEU A 191 -7.05 -16.91 -5.03
N THR A 192 -6.89 -17.56 -6.19
CA THR A 192 -6.77 -19.02 -6.30
C THR A 192 -5.33 -19.50 -6.34
N SER A 193 -4.41 -18.60 -6.68
CA SER A 193 -2.96 -18.81 -6.69
C SER A 193 -2.23 -17.51 -6.34
N LEU A 194 -0.99 -17.63 -5.85
CA LEU A 194 -0.11 -16.50 -5.58
C LEU A 194 1.34 -16.95 -5.79
N ASP A 195 2.03 -16.35 -6.74
CA ASP A 195 3.46 -16.57 -6.96
C ASP A 195 4.27 -15.41 -6.38
N VAL A 196 5.04 -15.70 -5.35
CA VAL A 196 5.96 -14.76 -4.68
C VAL A 196 7.43 -15.11 -4.91
N SER A 197 7.72 -16.02 -5.86
CA SER A 197 9.08 -16.52 -6.10
C SER A 197 10.09 -15.45 -6.51
N LYS A 198 9.62 -14.32 -7.07
CA LYS A 198 10.45 -13.17 -7.45
C LYS A 198 10.62 -12.15 -6.33
N ASN A 199 9.81 -12.22 -5.29
CA ASN A 199 9.80 -11.25 -4.18
C ASN A 199 10.70 -11.75 -3.03
N THR A 200 11.97 -11.98 -3.33
CA THR A 200 12.92 -12.64 -2.40
C THR A 200 13.26 -11.78 -1.17
N ALA A 201 12.94 -10.48 -1.20
CA ALA A 201 13.13 -9.54 -0.10
C ALA A 201 11.96 -9.52 0.91
N LEU A 202 10.90 -10.33 0.71
CA LEU A 202 9.73 -10.34 1.58
C LEU A 202 10.11 -10.69 3.02
N LEU A 203 9.68 -9.81 3.94
CA LEU A 203 9.73 -9.99 5.39
C LEU A 203 8.35 -10.34 5.95
N TYR A 204 7.30 -9.73 5.39
CA TYR A 204 5.92 -9.87 5.86
C TYR A 204 5.01 -10.23 4.69
N LEU A 205 4.38 -11.39 4.77
CA LEU A 205 3.40 -11.88 3.80
C LEU A 205 2.09 -12.21 4.51
N THR A 206 1.01 -11.53 4.16
CA THR A 206 -0.35 -11.87 4.58
C THR A 206 -1.21 -12.13 3.36
N CYS A 207 -1.55 -13.40 3.12
CA CYS A 207 -2.44 -13.86 2.04
C CYS A 207 -3.65 -14.63 2.59
N ALA A 208 -4.00 -14.37 3.85
CA ALA A 208 -5.11 -15.02 4.53
C ALA A 208 -6.47 -14.71 3.88
N VAL A 209 -7.46 -15.55 4.16
CA VAL A 209 -8.84 -15.38 3.66
C VAL A 209 -8.86 -15.23 2.14
N ASN A 210 -8.40 -16.27 1.46
CA ASN A 210 -8.37 -16.42 0.01
C ASN A 210 -8.83 -17.84 -0.38
N GLN A 211 -8.55 -18.27 -1.59
CA GLN A 211 -8.91 -19.60 -2.11
C GLN A 211 -7.66 -20.37 -2.58
N LEU A 212 -6.49 -20.12 -1.92
CA LEU A 212 -5.22 -20.71 -2.30
C LEU A 212 -5.24 -22.22 -1.99
N THR A 213 -4.90 -23.04 -2.98
CA THR A 213 -4.75 -24.49 -2.82
C THR A 213 -3.29 -24.90 -2.57
N SER A 214 -2.35 -24.04 -2.91
CA SER A 214 -0.92 -24.20 -2.68
C SER A 214 -0.26 -22.83 -2.45
N LEU A 215 0.87 -22.82 -1.76
CA LEU A 215 1.69 -21.62 -1.54
C LEU A 215 3.16 -22.06 -1.42
N ASP A 216 4.00 -21.60 -2.36
CA ASP A 216 5.44 -21.82 -2.31
C ASP A 216 6.14 -20.55 -1.81
N VAL A 217 6.75 -20.64 -0.63
CA VAL A 217 7.54 -19.57 0.01
C VAL A 217 9.03 -19.93 0.06
N SER A 218 9.48 -20.95 -0.67
CA SER A 218 10.86 -21.45 -0.61
C SER A 218 11.92 -20.42 -1.03
N LYS A 219 11.53 -19.40 -1.81
CA LYS A 219 12.42 -18.30 -2.23
C LYS A 219 12.40 -17.10 -1.27
N ASN A 220 11.44 -17.04 -0.37
CA ASN A 220 11.25 -15.91 0.55
C ASN A 220 11.96 -16.20 1.90
N ILE A 221 13.26 -16.47 1.83
CA ILE A 221 14.06 -16.96 2.97
C ILE A 221 14.16 -15.97 4.13
N SER A 222 13.87 -14.71 3.88
CA SER A 222 13.90 -13.63 4.88
C SER A 222 12.56 -13.44 5.60
N LEU A 223 11.53 -14.26 5.32
CA LEU A 223 10.22 -14.12 5.95
C LEU A 223 10.33 -14.20 7.47
N ILE A 224 9.79 -13.17 8.15
CA ILE A 224 9.63 -13.07 9.59
C ILE A 224 8.19 -13.43 9.99
N ARG A 225 7.22 -13.03 9.17
CA ARG A 225 5.79 -13.30 9.40
C ARG A 225 5.12 -13.84 8.16
N LEU A 226 4.43 -14.95 8.33
CA LEU A 226 3.58 -15.57 7.30
C LEU A 226 2.18 -15.79 7.87
N GLU A 227 1.19 -15.14 7.27
CA GLU A 227 -0.23 -15.37 7.56
C GLU A 227 -0.94 -15.88 6.30
N CYS A 228 -1.28 -17.15 6.29
CA CYS A 228 -1.97 -17.83 5.20
C CYS A 228 -3.23 -18.58 5.67
N HIS A 229 -3.79 -18.17 6.81
CA HIS A 229 -4.98 -18.78 7.38
C HIS A 229 -6.23 -18.58 6.51
N ASN A 230 -7.24 -19.43 6.71
CA ASN A 230 -8.48 -19.41 5.93
C ASN A 230 -8.20 -19.49 4.41
N ASN A 231 -7.56 -20.57 4.01
CA ASN A 231 -7.32 -20.98 2.63
C ASN A 231 -7.67 -22.46 2.45
N GLN A 232 -7.21 -23.09 1.38
CA GLN A 232 -7.45 -24.50 1.03
C GLN A 232 -6.14 -25.27 0.90
N LEU A 233 -5.09 -24.85 1.65
CA LEU A 233 -3.76 -25.45 1.57
C LEU A 233 -3.78 -26.88 2.10
N THR A 234 -3.31 -27.84 1.29
CA THR A 234 -3.14 -29.24 1.69
C THR A 234 -1.74 -29.55 2.19
N SER A 235 -0.78 -28.70 1.86
CA SER A 235 0.61 -28.77 2.32
C SER A 235 1.19 -27.36 2.45
N LEU A 236 2.19 -27.20 3.31
CA LEU A 236 2.94 -25.95 3.48
C LEU A 236 4.37 -26.32 3.92
N ASP A 237 5.34 -26.03 3.05
CA ASP A 237 6.76 -26.20 3.37
C ASP A 237 7.37 -24.85 3.74
N VAL A 238 7.75 -24.71 5.02
CA VAL A 238 8.43 -23.53 5.58
C VAL A 238 9.89 -23.81 5.94
N SER A 239 10.44 -24.94 5.50
CA SER A 239 11.79 -25.39 5.88
C SER A 239 12.91 -24.41 5.46
N LYS A 240 12.68 -23.57 4.45
CA LYS A 240 13.61 -22.52 4.00
C LYS A 240 13.46 -21.19 4.74
N ASN A 241 12.35 -20.99 5.44
CA ASN A 241 12.03 -19.73 6.11
C ASN A 241 12.52 -19.73 7.57
N THR A 242 13.83 -19.92 7.75
CA THR A 242 14.44 -20.12 9.08
C THR A 242 14.36 -18.92 10.01
N ALA A 243 14.11 -17.71 9.45
CA ALA A 243 13.91 -16.48 10.20
C ALA A 243 12.46 -16.29 10.69
N LEU A 244 11.55 -17.23 10.37
CA LEU A 244 10.12 -17.09 10.66
C LEU A 244 9.88 -17.07 12.18
N GLN A 245 9.24 -16.00 12.64
CA GLN A 245 8.86 -15.76 14.05
C GLN A 245 7.36 -15.99 14.27
N ILE A 246 6.53 -15.65 13.28
CA ILE A 246 5.09 -15.76 13.36
C ILE A 246 4.60 -16.57 12.15
N LEU A 247 3.92 -17.68 12.42
CA LEU A 247 3.24 -18.51 11.45
C LEU A 247 1.77 -18.69 11.83
N ASN A 248 0.87 -18.14 11.02
CA ASN A 248 -0.55 -18.42 11.14
C ASN A 248 -1.07 -19.15 9.88
N CYS A 249 -1.29 -20.45 10.00
CA CYS A 249 -1.86 -21.30 8.98
C CYS A 249 -3.18 -21.98 9.42
N ASN A 250 -3.89 -21.34 10.37
CA ASN A 250 -5.22 -21.81 10.84
C ASN A 250 -6.19 -22.02 9.66
N TYR A 251 -7.18 -22.89 9.85
CA TYR A 251 -8.26 -23.07 8.87
C TYR A 251 -7.75 -23.35 7.46
N ASN A 252 -6.99 -24.45 7.32
CA ASN A 252 -6.54 -25.02 6.06
C ASN A 252 -6.85 -26.54 6.05
N GLN A 253 -6.23 -27.30 5.19
CA GLN A 253 -6.39 -28.75 5.04
C GLN A 253 -5.04 -29.46 5.21
N LEU A 254 -4.14 -28.90 6.02
CA LEU A 254 -2.79 -29.44 6.23
C LEU A 254 -2.87 -30.79 6.96
N THR A 255 -2.25 -31.82 6.39
CA THR A 255 -2.10 -33.14 7.02
C THR A 255 -0.79 -33.30 7.75
N VAL A 256 0.22 -32.52 7.37
CA VAL A 256 1.56 -32.48 7.96
C VAL A 256 2.03 -31.03 8.02
N LEU A 257 2.70 -30.67 9.11
CA LEU A 257 3.40 -29.39 9.25
C LEU A 257 4.72 -29.64 9.99
N ASP A 258 5.83 -29.48 9.26
CA ASP A 258 7.17 -29.56 9.84
C ASP A 258 7.73 -28.15 10.08
N VAL A 259 7.89 -27.79 11.34
CA VAL A 259 8.46 -26.51 11.79
C VAL A 259 9.85 -26.68 12.43
N SER A 260 10.46 -27.85 12.29
CA SER A 260 11.74 -28.18 12.95
C SER A 260 12.90 -27.25 12.54
N LYS A 261 12.81 -26.58 11.37
CA LYS A 261 13.81 -25.61 10.90
C LYS A 261 13.51 -24.18 11.31
N ASN A 262 12.30 -23.91 11.80
CA ASN A 262 11.85 -22.56 12.18
C ASN A 262 12.09 -22.31 13.67
N THR A 263 13.34 -22.41 14.11
CA THR A 263 13.71 -22.34 15.53
C THR A 263 13.50 -20.95 16.15
N ALA A 264 13.27 -19.93 15.32
CA ALA A 264 12.94 -18.57 15.76
C ALA A 264 11.42 -18.34 16.00
N LEU A 265 10.56 -19.36 15.76
CA LEU A 265 9.12 -19.21 15.98
C LEU A 265 8.80 -18.87 17.43
N THR A 266 8.05 -17.79 17.60
CA THR A 266 7.48 -17.34 18.88
C THR A 266 5.97 -17.53 18.93
N ASP A 267 5.29 -17.48 17.78
CA ASP A 267 3.84 -17.64 17.63
C ASP A 267 3.55 -18.63 16.49
N LEU A 268 2.87 -19.73 16.83
CA LEU A 268 2.44 -20.76 15.89
C LEU A 268 0.94 -21.01 16.02
N LYS A 269 0.18 -20.68 14.96
CA LYS A 269 -1.26 -20.93 14.87
C LYS A 269 -1.54 -21.89 13.72
N CYS A 270 -1.95 -23.12 14.05
CA CYS A 270 -2.26 -24.18 13.09
C CYS A 270 -3.58 -24.93 13.41
N ARG A 271 -4.48 -24.30 14.16
CA ARG A 271 -5.78 -24.89 14.49
C ARG A 271 -6.65 -25.13 13.25
N ASN A 272 -7.64 -26.01 13.38
CA ASN A 272 -8.58 -26.33 12.30
C ASN A 272 -7.85 -26.71 11.00
N ASN A 273 -7.02 -27.73 11.09
CA ASN A 273 -6.37 -28.45 10.01
C ASN A 273 -6.66 -29.95 10.15
N GLN A 274 -5.81 -30.82 9.60
CA GLN A 274 -5.93 -32.29 9.64
C GLN A 274 -4.62 -32.92 10.14
N LEU A 275 -3.89 -32.21 11.00
CA LEU A 275 -2.60 -32.67 11.53
C LEU A 275 -2.81 -33.83 12.49
N THR A 276 -2.15 -34.94 12.25
CA THR A 276 -2.14 -36.09 13.15
C THR A 276 -1.03 -36.03 14.21
N VAL A 277 0.05 -35.31 13.91
CA VAL A 277 1.21 -35.08 14.77
C VAL A 277 1.74 -33.67 14.52
N LEU A 278 2.16 -33.01 15.59
CA LEU A 278 2.90 -31.74 15.55
C LEU A 278 4.07 -31.83 16.51
N ASP A 279 5.29 -31.79 15.98
CA ASP A 279 6.51 -31.74 16.81
C ASP A 279 7.06 -30.31 16.86
N VAL A 280 7.01 -29.70 18.03
CA VAL A 280 7.56 -28.37 18.31
C VAL A 280 8.80 -28.41 19.21
N SER A 281 9.41 -29.57 19.38
CA SER A 281 10.56 -29.77 20.28
C SER A 281 11.77 -28.90 19.94
N LYS A 282 11.88 -28.45 18.68
CA LYS A 282 12.95 -27.57 18.22
C LYS A 282 12.61 -26.07 18.30
N ASN A 283 11.36 -25.73 18.55
CA ASN A 283 10.88 -24.36 18.58
C ASN A 283 10.93 -23.80 20.01
N THR A 284 12.13 -23.76 20.61
CA THR A 284 12.33 -23.43 22.02
C THR A 284 12.00 -21.96 22.38
N ALA A 285 11.87 -21.09 21.35
CA ALA A 285 11.44 -19.71 21.52
C ALA A 285 9.91 -19.54 21.52
N LEU A 286 9.13 -20.64 21.31
CA LEU A 286 7.69 -20.58 21.17
C LEU A 286 7.02 -20.17 22.49
N THR A 287 6.23 -19.10 22.43
CA THR A 287 5.46 -18.56 23.56
C THR A 287 3.97 -18.67 23.38
N ASP A 288 3.50 -18.72 22.12
CA ASP A 288 2.08 -18.90 21.78
C ASP A 288 1.89 -20.07 20.79
N LEU A 289 1.03 -21.02 21.15
CA LEU A 289 0.72 -22.19 20.36
C LEU A 289 -0.79 -22.44 20.30
N GLU A 290 -1.39 -22.27 19.12
CA GLU A 290 -2.77 -22.65 18.84
C GLU A 290 -2.80 -23.85 17.88
N CYS A 291 -3.05 -25.08 18.38
CA CYS A 291 -3.05 -26.30 17.58
C CYS A 291 -4.34 -27.17 17.72
N ARG A 292 -5.41 -26.61 18.28
CA ARG A 292 -6.68 -27.36 18.51
C ARG A 292 -7.41 -27.68 17.23
N ASN A 293 -8.31 -28.68 17.29
CA ASN A 293 -9.17 -29.07 16.16
C ASN A 293 -8.35 -29.52 14.92
N ASN A 294 -7.42 -30.41 15.13
CA ASN A 294 -6.69 -31.10 14.09
C ASN A 294 -7.13 -32.55 13.99
#